data_6142572ab0fb3f7332a23c9bb431d857
#
_entry.id   6142572ab0fb3f7332a23c9bb431d857
#
_cell.length_a   1.000
_cell.length_b   1.000
_cell.length_c   1.000
_cell.angle_alpha   90.00
_cell.angle_beta   90.00
_cell.angle_gamma   90.00
#
_symmetry.space_group_name_H-M   'P 1'
#
loop_
_entity.id
_entity.type
_entity.pdbx_description
1 polymer ?
#
loop_
_entity_poly.entity_id
_entity_poly.type
_entity_poly.pdbx_seq_one_letter_code
_entity_poly.pdbx_strand_id
1 'polypeptide(L)'
;MLIDLGLMLGAAAAITIGLDAAGVTDKFTRLHKRSEKDEKEDMLNKQINNLKFKWLEFFTSSNLKGFKVKDITKIDNGYKCILEVPVSKSVKDIANLKESLENYFCCTISIKKIPYSNTVQVNIFDDPVNDYAYIPVKVDDNHLFIGKSEEGKYIILKLKLDPHIMFAGSTGKGKSYLQGIILTNLMLYNKHCKLYLH
;
A
#
# COMPACT_ATOMS: atom_id res chain seq x y z
N MET A 1 37.51 -24.75 12.73
CA MET A 1 36.85 -25.89 12.08
C MET A 1 35.89 -25.31 11.02
N LEU A 2 36.43 -25.09 9.82
CA LEU A 2 35.67 -24.57 8.68
C LEU A 2 35.00 -25.78 8.00
N ILE A 3 33.70 -25.90 8.16
CA ILE A 3 32.90 -26.90 7.43
C ILE A 3 32.63 -26.31 6.04
N ASP A 4 33.08 -27.06 5.05
CA ASP A 4 33.14 -26.73 3.64
C ASP A 4 31.69 -26.52 3.09
N LEU A 5 31.29 -25.25 2.92
CA LEU A 5 30.01 -24.87 2.36
C LEU A 5 29.84 -25.28 0.87
N GLY A 6 30.96 -25.61 0.21
CA GLY A 6 30.97 -26.00 -1.21
C GLY A 6 30.41 -27.41 -1.46
N LEU A 7 30.51 -28.33 -0.50
CA LEU A 7 29.99 -29.69 -0.64
C LEU A 7 28.45 -29.77 -0.53
N MET A 8 27.84 -28.86 0.24
CA MET A 8 26.36 -28.80 0.37
C MET A 8 25.69 -28.26 -0.88
N LEU A 9 26.31 -27.30 -1.58
CA LEU A 9 25.76 -26.74 -2.84
C LEU A 9 25.88 -27.74 -4.00
N GLY A 10 26.94 -28.55 -4.04
CA GLY A 10 27.14 -29.60 -5.05
C GLY A 10 26.11 -30.74 -4.91
N ALA A 11 25.78 -31.15 -3.69
CA ALA A 11 24.80 -32.20 -3.43
C ALA A 11 23.36 -31.76 -3.78
N ALA A 12 23.02 -30.50 -3.51
CA ALA A 12 21.72 -29.95 -3.89
C ALA A 12 21.53 -29.86 -5.42
N ALA A 13 22.59 -29.47 -6.16
CA ALA A 13 22.56 -29.42 -7.62
C ALA A 13 22.43 -30.80 -8.25
N ALA A 14 23.15 -31.83 -7.69
CA ALA A 14 23.05 -33.19 -8.20
C ALA A 14 21.69 -33.85 -7.97
N ILE A 15 21.02 -33.52 -6.86
CA ILE A 15 19.65 -33.96 -6.56
C ILE A 15 18.65 -33.31 -7.52
N THR A 16 18.84 -32.04 -7.89
CA THR A 16 17.96 -31.32 -8.79
C THR A 16 17.98 -31.88 -10.21
N ILE A 17 19.15 -32.24 -10.73
CA ILE A 17 19.31 -32.81 -12.08
C ILE A 17 18.70 -34.23 -12.19
N GLY A 18 18.77 -35.04 -11.14
CA GLY A 18 18.16 -36.35 -11.11
C GLY A 18 16.64 -36.38 -10.98
N LEU A 19 16.06 -35.32 -10.43
CA LEU A 19 14.62 -35.18 -10.20
C LEU A 19 13.86 -34.62 -11.40
N ASP A 20 14.52 -33.85 -12.28
CA ASP A 20 13.92 -33.30 -13.51
C ASP A 20 13.49 -34.37 -14.49
N ALA A 21 14.25 -35.45 -14.59
CA ALA A 21 13.93 -36.61 -15.44
C ALA A 21 12.66 -37.39 -14.99
N ALA A 22 12.18 -37.16 -13.77
CA ALA A 22 11.05 -37.87 -13.17
C ALA A 22 9.79 -37.00 -12.92
N GLY A 23 9.79 -35.71 -13.33
CA GLY A 23 8.68 -34.78 -13.07
C GLY A 23 8.47 -34.43 -11.58
N VAL A 24 9.47 -34.71 -10.73
CA VAL A 24 9.38 -34.50 -9.28
C VAL A 24 9.71 -33.07 -8.89
N THR A 25 10.51 -32.36 -9.70
CA THR A 25 10.85 -30.95 -9.49
C THR A 25 9.63 -30.05 -9.49
N ASP A 26 8.64 -30.35 -10.33
CA ASP A 26 7.40 -29.56 -10.40
C ASP A 26 6.58 -29.66 -9.10
N LYS A 27 6.57 -30.84 -8.47
CA LYS A 27 5.94 -31.03 -7.15
C LYS A 27 6.70 -30.34 -6.02
N PHE A 28 8.02 -30.40 -6.04
CA PHE A 28 8.87 -29.75 -5.03
C PHE A 28 8.73 -28.22 -5.11
N THR A 29 8.76 -27.65 -6.31
CA THR A 29 8.57 -26.22 -6.53
C THR A 29 7.18 -25.74 -6.09
N ARG A 30 6.13 -26.54 -6.33
CA ARG A 30 4.77 -26.25 -5.87
C ARG A 30 4.64 -26.33 -4.34
N LEU A 31 5.27 -27.33 -3.72
CA LEU A 31 5.28 -27.48 -2.26
C LEU A 31 6.05 -26.32 -1.60
N HIS A 32 7.19 -25.92 -2.15
CA HIS A 32 7.98 -24.81 -1.62
C HIS A 32 7.24 -23.47 -1.76
N LYS A 33 6.63 -23.20 -2.92
CA LYS A 33 5.77 -22.02 -3.11
C LYS A 33 4.54 -22.02 -2.19
N ARG A 34 3.98 -23.18 -1.87
CA ARG A 34 2.86 -23.29 -0.94
C ARG A 34 3.29 -22.99 0.48
N SER A 35 4.43 -23.52 0.92
CA SER A 35 5.03 -23.25 2.24
C SER A 35 5.34 -21.75 2.42
N GLU A 36 5.98 -21.10 1.44
CA GLU A 36 6.26 -19.66 1.49
C GLU A 36 4.98 -18.79 1.53
N LYS A 37 3.92 -19.23 0.88
CA LYS A 37 2.64 -18.52 0.90
C LYS A 37 1.97 -18.65 2.25
N ASP A 38 1.96 -19.84 2.82
CA ASP A 38 1.38 -20.13 4.13
C ASP A 38 2.12 -19.36 5.24
N GLU A 39 3.46 -19.30 5.18
CA GLU A 39 4.28 -18.51 6.12
C GLU A 39 4.01 -17.00 6.03
N LYS A 40 3.84 -16.46 4.81
CA LYS A 40 3.50 -15.05 4.61
C LYS A 40 2.11 -14.72 5.13
N GLU A 41 1.15 -15.62 4.96
CA GLU A 41 -0.22 -15.47 5.45
C GLU A 41 -0.26 -15.51 6.99
N ASP A 42 0.50 -16.41 7.61
CA ASP A 42 0.63 -16.50 9.07
C ASP A 42 1.30 -15.24 9.66
N MET A 43 2.35 -14.72 9.01
CA MET A 43 2.99 -13.47 9.42
C MET A 43 2.02 -12.29 9.31
N LEU A 44 1.24 -12.20 8.23
CA LEU A 44 0.24 -11.15 8.06
C LEU A 44 -0.86 -11.23 9.11
N ASN A 45 -1.37 -12.42 9.38
CA ASN A 45 -2.38 -12.65 10.41
C ASN A 45 -1.87 -12.25 11.80
N LYS A 46 -0.61 -12.53 12.11
CA LYS A 46 0.03 -12.12 13.35
C LYS A 46 0.14 -10.58 13.46
N GLN A 47 0.51 -9.91 12.37
CA GLN A 47 0.54 -8.44 12.33
C GLN A 47 -0.85 -7.82 12.54
N ILE A 48 -1.87 -8.35 11.86
CA ILE A 48 -3.27 -7.90 12.00
C ILE A 48 -3.77 -8.09 13.44
N ASN A 49 -3.47 -9.22 14.07
CA ASN A 49 -3.87 -9.49 15.45
C ASN A 49 -3.17 -8.55 16.43
N ASN A 50 -1.89 -8.26 16.24
CA ASN A 50 -1.16 -7.27 17.02
C ASN A 50 -1.77 -5.88 16.88
N LEU A 51 -2.13 -5.49 15.65
CA LEU A 51 -2.77 -4.21 15.40
C LEU A 51 -4.16 -4.11 16.05
N LYS A 52 -4.96 -5.20 16.04
CA LYS A 52 -6.23 -5.27 16.77
C LYS A 52 -6.04 -5.06 18.27
N PHE A 53 -5.01 -5.68 18.84
CA PHE A 53 -4.68 -5.50 20.25
C PHE A 53 -4.31 -4.06 20.58
N LYS A 54 -3.46 -3.42 19.78
CA LYS A 54 -3.12 -1.99 19.93
C LYS A 54 -4.36 -1.09 19.87
N TRP A 55 -5.30 -1.37 18.96
CA TRP A 55 -6.56 -0.63 18.93
C TRP A 55 -7.38 -0.76 20.19
N LEU A 56 -7.51 -1.97 20.73
CA LEU A 56 -8.24 -2.21 22.00
C LEU A 56 -7.58 -1.46 23.16
N GLU A 57 -6.27 -1.48 23.24
CA GLU A 57 -5.50 -0.73 24.24
C GLU A 57 -5.73 0.78 24.10
N PHE A 58 -5.67 1.30 22.89
CA PHE A 58 -5.93 2.72 22.62
C PHE A 58 -7.37 3.11 23.00
N PHE A 59 -8.38 2.31 22.67
CA PHE A 59 -9.77 2.60 23.03
C PHE A 59 -9.99 2.57 24.55
N THR A 60 -9.22 1.75 25.25
CA THR A 60 -9.33 1.64 26.71
C THR A 60 -8.66 2.82 27.41
N SER A 61 -7.51 3.27 26.91
CA SER A 61 -6.74 4.39 27.47
C SER A 61 -7.31 5.76 27.08
N SER A 62 -7.96 5.85 25.91
CA SER A 62 -8.61 7.07 25.43
C SER A 62 -10.10 7.09 25.75
N ASN A 63 -10.75 8.26 25.62
CA ASN A 63 -12.20 8.38 25.82
C ASN A 63 -13.03 7.82 24.65
N LEU A 64 -12.53 6.75 23.99
CA LEU A 64 -13.18 6.08 22.85
C LEU A 64 -13.84 4.75 23.24
N LYS A 65 -14.31 4.64 24.46
CA LYS A 65 -15.03 3.45 24.93
C LYS A 65 -16.23 3.14 24.04
N GLY A 66 -16.36 1.87 23.64
CA GLY A 66 -17.45 1.40 22.77
C GLY A 66 -17.11 1.35 21.27
N PHE A 67 -16.00 1.95 20.82
CA PHE A 67 -15.50 1.69 19.47
C PHE A 67 -15.04 0.23 19.35
N LYS A 68 -15.26 -0.36 18.17
CA LYS A 68 -14.85 -1.74 17.87
C LYS A 68 -14.13 -1.79 16.52
N VAL A 69 -13.12 -2.61 16.44
CA VAL A 69 -12.48 -2.94 15.16
C VAL A 69 -13.34 -3.95 14.44
N LYS A 70 -13.91 -3.56 13.28
CA LYS A 70 -14.73 -4.43 12.44
C LYS A 70 -13.86 -5.22 11.47
N ASP A 71 -12.92 -4.56 10.81
CA ASP A 71 -12.04 -5.17 9.82
C ASP A 71 -10.69 -4.47 9.76
N ILE A 72 -9.64 -5.22 9.44
CA ILE A 72 -8.30 -4.69 9.15
C ILE A 72 -7.80 -5.38 7.88
N THR A 73 -7.51 -4.58 6.87
CA THR A 73 -6.97 -5.04 5.59
C THR A 73 -5.60 -4.41 5.36
N LYS A 74 -4.61 -5.19 4.92
CA LYS A 74 -3.31 -4.65 4.50
C LYS A 74 -3.47 -3.93 3.15
N ILE A 75 -2.88 -2.74 3.04
CA ILE A 75 -2.72 -1.96 1.82
C ILE A 75 -1.24 -1.82 1.50
N ASP A 76 -0.88 -1.35 0.30
CA ASP A 76 0.51 -1.30 -0.16
C ASP A 76 1.43 -0.52 0.78
N ASN A 77 0.92 0.55 1.40
CA ASN A 77 1.66 1.44 2.30
C ASN A 77 1.08 1.44 3.72
N GLY A 78 0.70 0.29 4.26
CA GLY A 78 0.20 0.20 5.63
C GLY A 78 -1.07 -0.63 5.81
N TYR A 79 -2.01 -0.13 6.62
CA TYR A 79 -3.24 -0.84 6.97
C TYR A 79 -4.47 0.05 6.86
N LYS A 80 -5.55 -0.52 6.33
CA LYS A 80 -6.89 0.06 6.33
C LYS A 80 -7.71 -0.61 7.43
N CYS A 81 -8.12 0.17 8.43
CA CYS A 81 -8.93 -0.28 9.55
C CYS A 81 -10.35 0.25 9.41
N ILE A 82 -11.34 -0.59 9.54
CA ILE A 82 -12.75 -0.21 9.62
C ILE A 82 -13.18 -0.32 11.07
N LEU A 83 -13.55 0.81 11.66
CA LEU A 83 -13.98 0.89 13.04
C LEU A 83 -15.48 1.16 13.10
N GLU A 84 -16.17 0.46 14.00
CA GLU A 84 -17.56 0.72 14.32
C GLU A 84 -17.66 1.82 15.36
N VAL A 85 -18.49 2.82 15.08
CA VAL A 85 -18.73 3.97 15.95
C VAL A 85 -19.96 3.67 16.81
N PRO A 86 -19.86 3.70 18.14
CA PRO A 86 -21.02 3.48 19.00
C PRO A 86 -22.03 4.62 18.91
N VAL A 87 -23.30 4.34 19.19
CA VAL A 87 -24.41 5.32 19.06
C VAL A 87 -24.17 6.58 19.91
N SER A 88 -23.45 6.46 21.03
CA SER A 88 -23.16 7.58 21.93
C SER A 88 -21.98 8.47 21.47
N LYS A 89 -21.33 8.14 20.36
CA LYS A 89 -20.12 8.80 19.86
C LYS A 89 -20.28 9.17 18.38
N SER A 90 -19.39 9.99 17.90
CA SER A 90 -19.34 10.45 16.51
C SER A 90 -17.97 10.21 15.86
N VAL A 91 -17.91 10.32 14.55
CA VAL A 91 -16.62 10.27 13.83
C VAL A 91 -15.69 11.43 14.24
N LYS A 92 -16.26 12.55 14.69
CA LYS A 92 -15.47 13.70 15.18
C LYS A 92 -14.67 13.34 16.45
N ASP A 93 -15.19 12.45 17.30
CA ASP A 93 -14.51 12.06 18.54
C ASP A 93 -13.18 11.36 18.24
N ILE A 94 -13.15 10.49 17.24
CA ILE A 94 -11.89 9.85 16.82
C ILE A 94 -11.03 10.82 15.99
N ALA A 95 -11.63 11.68 15.18
CA ALA A 95 -10.89 12.65 14.38
C ALA A 95 -10.14 13.68 15.24
N ASN A 96 -10.72 14.09 16.36
CA ASN A 96 -10.07 15.00 17.33
C ASN A 96 -8.84 14.37 18.02
N LEU A 97 -8.75 13.04 18.03
CA LEU A 97 -7.62 12.30 18.59
C LEU A 97 -6.59 11.89 17.53
N LYS A 98 -6.65 12.46 16.32
CA LYS A 98 -5.75 12.10 15.23
C LYS A 98 -4.27 12.19 15.64
N GLU A 99 -3.86 13.29 16.23
CA GLU A 99 -2.48 13.49 16.69
C GLU A 99 -2.06 12.45 17.74
N SER A 100 -2.94 12.16 18.70
CA SER A 100 -2.69 11.11 19.71
C SER A 100 -2.58 9.72 19.07
N LEU A 101 -3.37 9.45 18.03
CA LEU A 101 -3.29 8.22 17.25
C LEU A 101 -1.98 8.12 16.48
N GLU A 102 -1.56 9.20 15.82
CA GLU A 102 -0.30 9.25 15.07
C GLU A 102 0.90 9.02 16.00
N ASN A 103 0.88 9.62 17.19
CA ASN A 103 1.90 9.42 18.22
C ASN A 103 1.90 7.98 18.77
N TYR A 104 0.71 7.40 19.05
CA TYR A 104 0.60 6.06 19.61
C TYR A 104 1.02 4.96 18.61
N PHE A 105 0.60 5.09 17.34
CA PHE A 105 0.96 4.13 16.28
C PHE A 105 2.33 4.42 15.65
N CYS A 106 2.94 5.60 15.92
CA CYS A 106 4.18 6.08 15.30
C CYS A 106 4.11 6.12 13.77
N CYS A 107 2.99 6.57 13.20
CA CYS A 107 2.74 6.58 11.76
C CYS A 107 1.72 7.65 11.36
N THR A 108 1.62 7.96 10.08
CA THR A 108 0.64 8.91 9.56
C THR A 108 -0.75 8.28 9.49
N ILE A 109 -1.78 9.01 9.92
CA ILE A 109 -3.15 8.51 9.97
C ILE A 109 -4.08 9.39 9.13
N SER A 110 -4.91 8.74 8.30
CA SER A 110 -6.02 9.37 7.57
C SER A 110 -7.35 8.80 8.04
N ILE A 111 -8.29 9.68 8.41
CA ILE A 111 -9.59 9.30 8.93
C ILE A 111 -10.66 9.74 7.94
N LYS A 112 -11.45 8.80 7.43
CA LYS A 112 -12.51 9.04 6.43
C LYS A 112 -13.84 8.48 6.94
N LYS A 113 -14.89 9.31 6.97
CA LYS A 113 -16.26 8.85 7.27
C LYS A 113 -16.78 8.01 6.09
N ILE A 114 -17.35 6.85 6.38
CA ILE A 114 -18.09 6.08 5.37
C ILE A 114 -19.52 6.60 5.33
N PRO A 115 -19.99 7.13 4.19
CA PRO A 115 -21.37 7.64 4.06
C PRO A 115 -22.40 6.55 4.39
N TYR A 116 -23.51 6.95 4.97
CA TYR A 116 -24.65 6.07 5.29
C TYR A 116 -24.30 4.84 6.16
N SER A 117 -23.25 4.95 6.98
CA SER A 117 -22.77 3.86 7.83
C SER A 117 -22.40 4.40 9.22
N ASN A 118 -22.52 3.52 10.23
CA ASN A 118 -22.00 3.76 11.58
C ASN A 118 -20.51 3.42 11.68
N THR A 119 -19.80 3.32 10.55
CA THR A 119 -18.39 2.97 10.53
C THR A 119 -17.52 4.12 10.05
N VAL A 120 -16.28 4.12 10.48
CA VAL A 120 -15.24 5.03 10.06
C VAL A 120 -14.05 4.23 9.53
N GLN A 121 -13.50 4.68 8.42
CA GLN A 121 -12.27 4.14 7.87
C GLN A 121 -11.09 4.94 8.43
N VAL A 122 -10.15 4.22 9.02
CA VAL A 122 -8.86 4.76 9.49
C VAL A 122 -7.76 4.06 8.71
N ASN A 123 -7.02 4.81 7.92
CA ASN A 123 -5.84 4.31 7.24
C ASN A 123 -4.61 4.66 8.07
N ILE A 124 -3.77 3.67 8.32
CA ILE A 124 -2.49 3.78 9.03
C ILE A 124 -1.41 3.58 7.96
N PHE A 125 -0.54 4.56 7.77
CA PHE A 125 0.51 4.52 6.76
C PHE A 125 1.88 4.34 7.42
N ASP A 126 2.58 3.29 7.02
CA ASP A 126 3.92 2.97 7.55
C ASP A 126 4.96 4.02 7.13
N ASP A 127 4.83 4.56 5.91
CA ASP A 127 5.67 5.65 5.40
C ASP A 127 4.84 6.89 5.09
N PRO A 128 5.26 8.09 5.53
CA PRO A 128 4.68 9.34 5.05
C PRO A 128 4.92 9.46 3.53
N VAL A 129 3.84 9.68 2.76
CA VAL A 129 3.90 9.82 1.29
C VAL A 129 4.68 11.08 0.84
N ASN A 130 5.42 11.71 1.74
CA ASN A 130 5.94 13.07 1.55
C ASN A 130 7.15 13.17 0.61
N ASP A 131 8.00 12.14 0.56
CA ASP A 131 9.25 12.20 -0.19
C ASP A 131 9.59 10.87 -0.86
N TYR A 132 9.00 10.59 -2.02
CA TYR A 132 9.52 9.51 -2.85
C TYR A 132 10.07 10.06 -4.17
N ALA A 133 11.19 9.50 -4.60
CA ALA A 133 11.77 9.81 -5.91
C ALA A 133 10.78 9.44 -7.02
N TYR A 134 10.59 10.37 -7.98
CA TYR A 134 9.79 10.07 -9.16
C TYR A 134 10.47 8.95 -9.97
N ILE A 135 9.73 7.88 -10.19
CA ILE A 135 10.10 6.80 -11.11
C ILE A 135 9.07 6.78 -12.23
N PRO A 136 9.50 6.88 -13.50
CA PRO A 136 8.58 6.81 -14.63
C PRO A 136 7.78 5.51 -14.62
N VAL A 137 6.46 5.62 -14.78
CA VAL A 137 5.54 4.49 -14.73
C VAL A 137 5.00 4.22 -16.13
N LYS A 138 5.20 2.99 -16.62
CA LYS A 138 4.62 2.59 -17.91
C LYS A 138 3.10 2.52 -17.78
N VAL A 139 2.43 3.27 -18.65
CA VAL A 139 0.96 3.28 -18.78
C VAL A 139 0.58 2.97 -20.23
N ASP A 140 -0.65 2.51 -20.43
CA ASP A 140 -1.17 2.25 -21.77
C ASP A 140 -1.40 3.55 -22.54
N ASP A 141 -1.51 3.45 -23.86
CA ASP A 141 -1.84 4.58 -24.72
C ASP A 141 -3.15 5.26 -24.28
N ASN A 142 -3.20 6.59 -24.38
CA ASN A 142 -4.31 7.42 -23.88
C ASN A 142 -4.52 7.40 -22.36
N HIS A 143 -3.54 6.94 -21.59
CA HIS A 143 -3.52 7.05 -20.14
C HIS A 143 -2.43 8.03 -19.70
N LEU A 144 -2.70 8.74 -18.62
CA LEU A 144 -1.80 9.72 -18.04
C LEU A 144 -1.53 9.36 -16.59
N PHE A 145 -0.27 9.10 -16.26
CA PHE A 145 0.15 8.89 -14.87
C PHE A 145 0.27 10.25 -14.18
N ILE A 146 -0.43 10.41 -13.06
CA ILE A 146 -0.41 11.64 -12.25
C ILE A 146 0.49 11.49 -11.02
N GLY A 147 0.44 10.33 -10.35
CA GLY A 147 1.19 10.12 -9.11
C GLY A 147 0.72 8.89 -8.36
N LYS A 148 1.00 8.86 -7.06
CA LYS A 148 0.49 7.86 -6.13
C LYS A 148 -0.49 8.48 -5.15
N SER A 149 -1.52 7.73 -4.77
CA SER A 149 -2.40 8.07 -3.66
C SER A 149 -1.72 7.81 -2.33
N GLU A 150 -2.28 8.32 -1.23
CA GLU A 150 -1.87 7.98 0.14
C GLU A 150 -1.82 6.46 0.39
N GLU A 151 -2.67 5.70 -0.28
CA GLU A 151 -2.76 4.23 -0.19
C GLU A 151 -1.68 3.50 -1.03
N GLY A 152 -0.76 4.23 -1.69
CA GLY A 152 0.28 3.67 -2.55
C GLY A 152 -0.17 3.34 -3.98
N LYS A 153 -1.46 3.48 -4.30
CA LYS A 153 -2.02 3.18 -5.63
C LYS A 153 -1.68 4.26 -6.65
N TYR A 154 -1.41 3.85 -7.86
CA TYR A 154 -1.20 4.80 -8.97
C TYR A 154 -2.50 5.53 -9.33
N ILE A 155 -2.40 6.84 -9.47
CA ILE A 155 -3.46 7.70 -9.99
C ILE A 155 -3.22 7.84 -11.48
N ILE A 156 -4.10 7.24 -12.27
CA ILE A 156 -4.03 7.22 -13.73
C ILE A 156 -5.32 7.80 -14.28
N LEU A 157 -5.21 8.83 -15.13
CA LEU A 157 -6.33 9.43 -15.86
C LEU A 157 -6.44 8.83 -17.26
N LYS A 158 -7.67 8.69 -17.75
CA LYS A 158 -7.97 8.26 -19.11
C LYS A 158 -8.25 9.48 -19.98
N LEU A 159 -7.34 9.87 -20.85
CA LEU A 159 -7.45 11.07 -21.67
C LEU A 159 -8.71 11.14 -22.54
N LYS A 160 -9.28 9.98 -22.90
CA LYS A 160 -10.56 9.92 -23.63
C LYS A 160 -11.77 10.33 -22.78
N LEU A 161 -11.69 10.12 -21.47
CA LEU A 161 -12.77 10.45 -20.53
C LEU A 161 -12.56 11.82 -19.88
N ASP A 162 -11.28 12.17 -19.63
CA ASP A 162 -10.86 13.40 -18.96
C ASP A 162 -9.95 14.22 -19.91
N PRO A 163 -10.49 14.82 -20.98
CA PRO A 163 -9.68 15.50 -22.02
C PRO A 163 -9.09 16.83 -21.54
N HIS A 164 -9.63 17.41 -20.47
CA HIS A 164 -9.20 18.68 -19.90
C HIS A 164 -8.71 18.48 -18.48
N ILE A 165 -7.48 18.91 -18.21
CA ILE A 165 -6.86 18.81 -16.89
C ILE A 165 -6.41 20.21 -16.48
N MET A 166 -6.84 20.65 -15.30
CA MET A 166 -6.42 21.94 -14.74
C MET A 166 -5.55 21.71 -13.50
N PHE A 167 -4.40 22.37 -13.45
CA PHE A 167 -3.51 22.40 -12.29
C PHE A 167 -3.65 23.74 -11.57
N ALA A 168 -4.14 23.71 -10.34
CA ALA A 168 -4.27 24.89 -9.50
C ALA A 168 -3.46 24.76 -8.22
N GLY A 169 -3.00 25.87 -7.69
CA GLY A 169 -2.24 25.93 -6.44
C GLY A 169 -1.44 27.23 -6.33
N SER A 170 -1.01 27.58 -5.11
CA SER A 170 -0.18 28.77 -4.87
C SER A 170 1.21 28.66 -5.52
N THR A 171 1.85 29.80 -5.72
CA THR A 171 3.21 29.86 -6.28
C THR A 171 4.20 29.08 -5.39
N GLY A 172 5.16 28.39 -6.02
CA GLY A 172 6.16 27.58 -5.32
C GLY A 172 5.69 26.21 -4.79
N LYS A 173 4.43 25.83 -5.00
CA LYS A 173 3.89 24.54 -4.52
C LYS A 173 3.97 23.39 -5.54
N GLY A 174 4.93 23.42 -6.45
CA GLY A 174 5.28 22.29 -7.31
C GLY A 174 4.39 22.08 -8.56
N LYS A 175 3.52 23.05 -8.94
CA LYS A 175 2.68 22.92 -10.16
C LYS A 175 3.47 22.60 -11.40
N SER A 176 4.50 23.39 -11.70
CA SER A 176 5.36 23.21 -12.89
C SER A 176 6.18 21.92 -12.80
N TYR A 177 6.58 21.52 -11.59
CA TYR A 177 7.26 20.25 -11.37
C TYR A 177 6.35 19.06 -11.69
N LEU A 178 5.09 19.09 -11.22
CA LEU A 178 4.08 18.07 -11.54
C LEU A 178 3.81 18.00 -13.06
N GLN A 179 3.68 19.15 -13.72
CA GLN A 179 3.53 19.20 -15.18
C GLN A 179 4.73 18.55 -15.89
N GLY A 180 5.96 18.86 -15.45
CA GLY A 180 7.18 18.24 -15.96
C GLY A 180 7.18 16.72 -15.82
N ILE A 181 6.80 16.20 -14.66
CA ILE A 181 6.65 14.75 -14.41
C ILE A 181 5.66 14.12 -15.38
N ILE A 182 4.48 14.71 -15.52
CA ILE A 182 3.42 14.21 -16.40
C ILE A 182 3.88 14.20 -17.85
N LEU A 183 4.46 15.29 -18.34
CA LEU A 183 4.98 15.41 -19.70
C LEU A 183 6.10 14.41 -19.95
N THR A 184 7.03 14.26 -19.02
CA THR A 184 8.12 13.27 -19.12
C THR A 184 7.56 11.85 -19.24
N ASN A 185 6.60 11.49 -18.40
CA ASN A 185 5.98 10.15 -18.44
C ASN A 185 5.22 9.92 -19.78
N LEU A 186 4.52 10.95 -20.26
CA LEU A 186 3.80 10.93 -21.53
C LEU A 186 4.77 10.70 -22.69
N MET A 187 5.88 11.46 -22.75
CA MET A 187 6.89 11.34 -23.81
C MET A 187 7.57 9.97 -23.82
N LEU A 188 7.80 9.36 -22.63
CA LEU A 188 8.47 8.08 -22.53
C LEU A 188 7.59 6.91 -22.98
N TYR A 189 6.29 6.96 -22.72
CA TYR A 189 5.43 5.78 -22.87
C TYR A 189 4.29 5.93 -23.87
N ASN A 190 3.89 7.16 -24.27
CA ASN A 190 2.85 7.39 -25.27
C ASN A 190 3.44 7.75 -26.62
N LYS A 191 3.83 6.76 -27.39
CA LYS A 191 4.52 6.94 -28.70
C LYS A 191 3.67 7.63 -29.78
N HIS A 192 2.36 7.63 -29.64
CA HIS A 192 1.41 8.21 -30.60
C HIS A 192 0.88 9.58 -30.15
N CYS A 193 1.33 10.11 -29.03
CA CYS A 193 0.91 11.41 -28.52
C CYS A 193 1.71 12.52 -29.22
N LYS A 194 1.00 13.53 -29.75
CA LYS A 194 1.60 14.77 -30.25
C LYS A 194 1.42 15.85 -29.18
N LEU A 195 2.51 16.43 -28.72
CA LEU A 195 2.53 17.51 -27.75
C LEU A 195 2.69 18.85 -28.44
N TYR A 196 1.78 19.76 -28.15
CA TYR A 196 1.87 21.15 -28.61
C TYR A 196 2.00 22.01 -27.32
N LEU A 197 3.15 22.67 -27.19
CA LEU A 197 3.45 23.56 -26.06
C LEU A 197 3.34 25.00 -26.57
N HIS A 198 2.52 25.82 -25.95
CA HIS A 198 2.32 27.25 -26.23
C HIS A 198 2.77 28.10 -25.06
#